data_54d53c4f08018c875f70bf604652c630
#
_entry.id   54d53c4f08018c875f70bf604652c630
#
_cell.length_a   1.000
_cell.length_b   1.000
_cell.length_c   1.000
_cell.angle_alpha   90.00
_cell.angle_beta   90.00
_cell.angle_gamma   90.00
#
_symmetry.space_group_name_H-M   'P 1'
#
loop_
_entity.id
_entity.type
_entity.pdbx_description
1 polymer ?
#
loop_
_entity_poly.entity_id
_entity_poly.type
_entity_poly.pdbx_seq_one_letter_code
_entity_poly.pdbx_strand_id
1 'polypeptide(L)'
;EISCSLVGSEMCIRDRAWVQSYGTRCVKPPVIWGDVYRKKPITVEWSVYAQSLTDKIMKGMLTGPVTILNWSFPREDITIKESISQIALAIRDEVLDLEANGIKIIQIDEAALREKLPLRKSDWNTEYLEFAIPAFRLTASGVKPETQIHTHMCYSEFTDIIPAIDNMDADVITFEASRSDLQILDSLRENNFETEVGPGVYDIHSPRVPSVEEITRAIKIMLTKIDKDKLWVNPDCGLKTRGVPETEASLKNMVKAAEIVRAEV
;
A
#
# COMPACT_ATOMS: atom_id res chain seq x y z
N GLU A 1 4.28 -15.88 -2.11
CA GLU A 1 3.97 -16.21 -3.54
C GLU A 1 3.79 -14.98 -4.44
N ILE A 2 3.38 -13.82 -3.90
CA ILE A 2 3.18 -12.60 -4.70
C ILE A 2 4.51 -12.02 -5.20
N SER A 3 5.60 -12.15 -4.46
CA SER A 3 6.91 -11.63 -4.88
C SER A 3 7.51 -12.36 -6.09
N CYS A 4 7.16 -13.62 -6.30
CA CYS A 4 7.66 -14.40 -7.44
C CYS A 4 6.95 -14.09 -8.76
N SER A 5 5.73 -13.55 -8.72
CA SER A 5 4.99 -13.18 -9.93
C SER A 5 5.25 -11.76 -10.40
N LEU A 6 5.75 -10.88 -9.52
CA LEU A 6 6.08 -9.49 -9.85
C LEU A 6 7.33 -9.36 -10.72
N VAL A 7 8.22 -10.31 -10.59
CA VAL A 7 9.45 -10.36 -11.36
C VAL A 7 9.30 -11.50 -12.35
N GLY A 8 9.12 -11.18 -13.61
CA GLY A 8 8.79 -12.16 -14.64
C GLY A 8 9.64 -13.44 -14.54
N SER A 9 9.07 -14.57 -14.94
CA SER A 9 9.58 -15.94 -14.73
C SER A 9 11.00 -16.22 -15.24
N GLU A 10 11.68 -15.25 -15.80
CA GLU A 10 13.06 -15.36 -16.30
C GLU A 10 14.06 -14.44 -15.58
N MET A 11 13.62 -13.62 -14.63
CA MET A 11 14.56 -13.14 -13.65
C MET A 11 14.86 -14.33 -12.75
N CYS A 12 16.06 -14.83 -12.82
CA CYS A 12 16.50 -15.92 -11.96
C CYS A 12 16.52 -15.41 -10.52
N ILE A 13 15.38 -15.51 -9.88
CA ILE A 13 15.28 -15.41 -8.44
C ILE A 13 15.90 -16.68 -7.89
N ARG A 14 17.15 -16.59 -7.46
CA ARG A 14 17.77 -17.68 -6.69
C ARG A 14 17.37 -17.50 -5.24
N ASP A 15 16.33 -18.19 -4.85
CA ASP A 15 15.94 -18.36 -3.45
C ASP A 15 17.10 -18.97 -2.67
N ARG A 16 17.80 -18.17 -1.89
CA ARG A 16 18.97 -18.69 -1.15
C ARG A 16 18.61 -19.13 0.27
N ALA A 17 17.75 -18.43 0.97
CA ALA A 17 17.42 -18.72 2.36
C ALA A 17 16.02 -18.24 2.72
N TRP A 18 15.41 -18.90 3.69
CA TRP A 18 14.22 -18.39 4.36
C TRP A 18 14.61 -17.26 5.31
N VAL A 19 13.97 -16.13 5.15
CA VAL A 19 14.13 -14.96 6.04
C VAL A 19 12.81 -14.78 6.77
N GLN A 20 12.89 -14.56 8.08
CA GLN A 20 11.72 -14.21 8.86
C GLN A 20 11.20 -12.85 8.38
N SER A 21 9.92 -12.82 8.04
CA SER A 21 9.20 -11.61 7.71
C SER A 21 8.45 -11.14 8.95
N TYR A 22 7.13 -11.25 8.97
CA TYR A 22 6.29 -10.80 10.06
C TYR A 22 5.79 -11.97 10.92
N GLY A 23 5.95 -11.90 12.24
CA GLY A 23 5.53 -12.95 13.16
C GLY A 23 6.24 -14.28 12.87
N THR A 24 5.48 -15.33 12.66
CA THR A 24 6.00 -16.68 12.30
C THR A 24 6.15 -16.88 10.79
N ARG A 25 5.85 -15.88 9.99
CA ARG A 25 5.92 -15.97 8.54
C ARG A 25 7.36 -15.82 8.05
N CYS A 26 7.79 -16.76 7.20
CA CYS A 26 9.06 -16.67 6.50
C CYS A 26 8.84 -16.47 5.00
N VAL A 27 9.75 -15.76 4.37
CA VAL A 27 9.78 -15.49 2.93
C VAL A 27 11.15 -15.81 2.37
N LYS A 28 11.24 -16.06 1.08
CA LYS A 28 12.50 -16.15 0.36
C LYS A 28 12.67 -14.86 -0.45
N PRO A 29 13.56 -13.95 -0.06
CA PRO A 29 13.77 -12.72 -0.79
C PRO A 29 14.29 -13.01 -2.21
N PRO A 30 13.77 -12.30 -3.23
CA PRO A 30 14.26 -12.44 -4.59
C PRO A 30 15.66 -11.88 -4.73
N VAL A 31 16.41 -12.42 -5.69
CA VAL A 31 17.72 -11.92 -6.11
C VAL A 31 17.59 -11.35 -7.51
N ILE A 32 17.79 -10.04 -7.65
CA ILE A 32 17.80 -9.35 -8.94
C ILE A 32 19.21 -9.49 -9.51
N TRP A 33 19.35 -10.20 -10.63
CA TRP A 33 20.66 -10.44 -11.26
C TRP A 33 20.73 -10.00 -12.73
N GLY A 34 19.62 -9.53 -13.30
CA GLY A 34 19.50 -9.05 -14.67
C GLY A 34 18.48 -7.91 -14.75
N ASP A 35 18.21 -7.42 -15.95
CA ASP A 35 17.24 -6.36 -16.18
C ASP A 35 15.81 -6.78 -15.84
N VAL A 36 15.07 -5.86 -15.21
CA VAL A 36 13.69 -6.09 -14.77
C VAL A 36 12.72 -5.53 -15.79
N TYR A 37 11.81 -6.36 -16.26
CA TYR A 37 10.71 -5.94 -17.14
C TYR A 37 9.51 -6.88 -16.97
N ARG A 38 8.32 -6.36 -17.27
CA ARG A 38 7.07 -7.14 -17.21
C ARG A 38 6.91 -7.99 -18.48
N LYS A 39 6.86 -9.31 -18.35
CA LYS A 39 6.66 -10.24 -19.47
C LYS A 39 5.20 -10.53 -19.79
N LYS A 40 4.35 -10.52 -18.78
CA LYS A 40 2.91 -10.86 -18.87
C LYS A 40 2.14 -10.14 -17.78
N PRO A 41 0.82 -10.04 -17.89
CA PRO A 41 -0.03 -9.57 -16.82
C PRO A 41 0.21 -10.33 -15.50
N ILE A 42 0.21 -9.62 -14.38
CA ILE A 42 0.52 -10.14 -13.05
C ILE A 42 -0.77 -10.41 -12.27
N THR A 43 -1.61 -9.38 -12.15
CA THR A 43 -2.84 -9.37 -11.33
C THR A 43 -4.10 -9.04 -12.14
N VAL A 44 -3.97 -8.66 -13.40
CA VAL A 44 -5.09 -8.21 -14.26
C VAL A 44 -6.21 -9.25 -14.31
N GLU A 45 -5.89 -10.52 -14.59
CA GLU A 45 -6.88 -11.60 -14.67
C GLU A 45 -7.67 -11.74 -13.36
N TRP A 46 -6.98 -11.71 -12.21
CA TRP A 46 -7.61 -11.81 -10.88
C TRP A 46 -8.47 -10.60 -10.56
N SER A 47 -8.01 -9.40 -10.90
CA SER A 47 -8.73 -8.15 -10.67
C SER A 47 -10.00 -8.08 -11.52
N VAL A 48 -9.90 -8.43 -12.78
CA VAL A 48 -11.05 -8.49 -13.71
C VAL A 48 -12.06 -9.57 -13.28
N TYR A 49 -11.56 -10.74 -12.88
CA TYR A 49 -12.44 -11.78 -12.32
C TYR A 49 -13.17 -11.30 -11.07
N ALA A 50 -12.46 -10.69 -10.13
CA ALA A 50 -13.08 -10.14 -8.93
C ALA A 50 -14.13 -9.06 -9.26
N GLN A 51 -13.83 -8.16 -10.21
CA GLN A 51 -14.78 -7.14 -10.67
C GLN A 51 -16.04 -7.76 -11.33
N SER A 52 -15.90 -8.91 -12.00
CA SER A 52 -17.05 -9.59 -12.62
C SER A 52 -18.05 -10.19 -11.63
N LEU A 53 -17.66 -10.32 -10.35
CA LEU A 53 -18.51 -10.89 -9.29
C LEU A 53 -19.37 -9.84 -8.58
N THR A 54 -19.19 -8.55 -8.89
CA THR A 54 -19.88 -7.46 -8.16
C THR A 54 -20.01 -6.20 -9.00
N ASP A 55 -21.08 -5.45 -8.75
CA ASP A 55 -21.27 -4.09 -9.31
C ASP A 55 -20.51 -3.01 -8.51
N LYS A 56 -19.91 -3.37 -7.37
CA LYS A 56 -19.06 -2.45 -6.59
C LYS A 56 -17.69 -2.34 -7.23
N ILE A 57 -17.06 -1.18 -7.06
CA ILE A 57 -15.69 -0.97 -7.59
C ILE A 57 -14.73 -1.87 -6.84
N MET A 58 -14.01 -2.71 -7.59
CA MET A 58 -12.93 -3.53 -7.08
C MET A 58 -11.61 -2.78 -7.23
N LYS A 59 -10.78 -2.89 -6.19
CA LYS A 59 -9.46 -2.28 -6.14
C LYS A 59 -8.40 -3.27 -6.64
N GLY A 60 -7.64 -2.86 -7.65
CA GLY A 60 -6.41 -3.56 -8.05
C GLY A 60 -5.32 -3.33 -6.99
N MET A 61 -4.54 -4.38 -6.67
CA MET A 61 -3.55 -4.33 -5.58
C MET A 61 -2.17 -4.74 -6.12
N LEU A 62 -1.18 -3.89 -5.88
CA LEU A 62 0.21 -4.09 -6.30
C LEU A 62 1.16 -3.76 -5.15
N THR A 63 2.37 -4.32 -5.21
CA THR A 63 3.48 -3.90 -4.35
C THR A 63 4.29 -2.85 -5.09
N GLY A 64 4.65 -1.77 -4.41
CA GLY A 64 5.38 -0.66 -5.00
C GLY A 64 6.88 -0.94 -5.21
N PRO A 65 7.54 -0.15 -6.06
CA PRO A 65 8.91 -0.40 -6.50
C PRO A 65 9.93 -0.29 -5.37
N VAL A 66 9.70 0.60 -4.41
CA VAL A 66 10.60 0.77 -3.25
C VAL A 66 10.56 -0.47 -2.36
N THR A 67 9.36 -0.95 -2.08
CA THR A 67 9.16 -2.17 -1.28
C THR A 67 9.74 -3.39 -1.96
N ILE A 68 9.52 -3.57 -3.26
CA ILE A 68 10.10 -4.67 -4.03
C ILE A 68 11.62 -4.64 -3.96
N LEU A 69 12.24 -3.47 -4.19
CA LEU A 69 13.68 -3.32 -4.13
C LEU A 69 14.22 -3.61 -2.73
N ASN A 70 13.61 -3.02 -1.69
CA ASN A 70 14.05 -3.15 -0.30
C ASN A 70 13.98 -4.59 0.24
N TRP A 71 13.02 -5.38 -0.25
CA TRP A 71 12.84 -6.79 0.10
C TRP A 71 13.54 -7.75 -0.87
N SER A 72 14.34 -7.23 -1.80
CA SER A 72 15.15 -8.00 -2.74
C SER A 72 16.64 -7.87 -2.43
N PHE A 73 17.42 -8.79 -2.96
CA PHE A 73 18.87 -8.61 -3.10
C PHE A 73 19.14 -7.98 -4.46
N PRO A 74 19.47 -6.67 -4.51
CA PRO A 74 19.70 -5.99 -5.78
C PRO A 74 20.98 -6.47 -6.46
N ARG A 75 21.05 -6.29 -7.77
CA ARG A 75 22.28 -6.48 -8.56
C ARG A 75 23.26 -5.34 -8.24
N GLU A 76 24.58 -5.64 -8.38
CA GLU A 76 25.65 -4.72 -8.03
C GLU A 76 26.30 -4.03 -9.25
N ASP A 77 25.95 -4.43 -10.46
CA ASP A 77 26.54 -3.94 -11.71
C ASP A 77 25.85 -2.68 -12.27
N ILE A 78 24.71 -2.29 -11.69
CA ILE A 78 24.01 -1.02 -11.95
C ILE A 78 23.68 -0.32 -10.63
N THR A 79 23.34 0.96 -10.72
CA THR A 79 22.96 1.73 -9.54
C THR A 79 21.61 1.32 -8.96
N ILE A 80 21.39 1.62 -7.69
CA ILE A 80 20.07 1.45 -7.04
C ILE A 80 19.00 2.27 -7.78
N LYS A 81 19.34 3.48 -8.25
CA LYS A 81 18.42 4.34 -9.02
C LYS A 81 18.00 3.69 -10.35
N GLU A 82 18.90 3.03 -11.03
CA GLU A 82 18.58 2.27 -12.25
C GLU A 82 17.75 1.04 -11.94
N SER A 83 18.11 0.27 -10.91
CA SER A 83 17.36 -0.92 -10.49
C SER A 83 15.92 -0.59 -10.13
N ILE A 84 15.69 0.44 -9.32
CA ILE A 84 14.33 0.83 -8.91
C ILE A 84 13.52 1.38 -10.09
N SER A 85 14.16 2.07 -11.02
CA SER A 85 13.49 2.59 -12.22
C SER A 85 13.00 1.46 -13.14
N GLN A 86 13.77 0.40 -13.28
CA GLN A 86 13.34 -0.79 -14.04
C GLN A 86 12.14 -1.45 -13.36
N ILE A 87 12.16 -1.61 -12.04
CA ILE A 87 11.02 -2.16 -11.27
C ILE A 87 9.79 -1.26 -11.44
N ALA A 88 9.96 0.06 -11.30
CA ALA A 88 8.88 1.03 -11.45
C ALA A 88 8.22 0.96 -12.82
N LEU A 89 8.99 0.86 -13.90
CA LEU A 89 8.47 0.70 -15.25
C LEU A 89 7.72 -0.62 -15.43
N ALA A 90 8.22 -1.71 -14.88
CA ALA A 90 7.54 -3.01 -14.94
C ALA A 90 6.19 -2.99 -14.19
N ILE A 91 6.11 -2.31 -13.05
CA ILE A 91 4.85 -2.11 -12.31
C ILE A 91 3.92 -1.14 -13.04
N ARG A 92 4.47 -0.08 -13.65
CA ARG A 92 3.69 0.85 -14.48
C ARG A 92 2.95 0.14 -15.61
N ASP A 93 3.61 -0.79 -16.28
CA ASP A 93 2.96 -1.59 -17.34
C ASP A 93 1.77 -2.39 -16.80
N GLU A 94 1.84 -2.88 -15.57
CA GLU A 94 0.73 -3.55 -14.89
C GLU A 94 -0.39 -2.56 -14.52
N VAL A 95 -0.04 -1.39 -14.02
CA VAL A 95 -1.01 -0.32 -13.66
C VAL A 95 -1.81 0.09 -14.90
N LEU A 96 -1.14 0.35 -16.02
CA LEU A 96 -1.80 0.74 -17.27
C LEU A 96 -2.69 -0.38 -17.84
N ASP A 97 -2.27 -1.63 -17.66
CA ASP A 97 -3.06 -2.79 -18.12
C ASP A 97 -4.30 -3.02 -17.23
N LEU A 98 -4.18 -2.82 -15.90
CA LEU A 98 -5.33 -2.82 -14.99
C LEU A 98 -6.35 -1.73 -15.39
N GLU A 99 -5.88 -0.50 -15.63
CA GLU A 99 -6.75 0.59 -16.11
C GLU A 99 -7.42 0.24 -17.44
N ALA A 100 -6.67 -0.26 -18.41
CA ALA A 100 -7.19 -0.66 -19.73
C ALA A 100 -8.26 -1.75 -19.64
N ASN A 101 -8.20 -2.59 -18.59
CA ASN A 101 -9.19 -3.62 -18.27
C ASN A 101 -10.33 -3.14 -17.36
N GLY A 102 -10.46 -1.83 -17.13
CA GLY A 102 -11.58 -1.22 -16.44
C GLY A 102 -11.47 -1.15 -14.90
N ILE A 103 -10.31 -1.44 -14.33
CA ILE A 103 -10.05 -1.24 -12.90
C ILE A 103 -9.84 0.26 -12.65
N LYS A 104 -10.70 0.84 -11.82
CA LYS A 104 -10.77 2.30 -11.59
C LYS A 104 -9.98 2.77 -10.39
N ILE A 105 -9.68 1.88 -9.46
CA ILE A 105 -8.88 2.17 -8.26
C ILE A 105 -7.74 1.19 -8.23
N ILE A 106 -6.51 1.69 -8.18
CA ILE A 106 -5.30 0.87 -8.13
C ILE A 106 -4.47 1.28 -6.91
N GLN A 107 -4.23 0.33 -6.02
CA GLN A 107 -3.42 0.54 -4.83
C GLN A 107 -2.02 -0.03 -5.04
N ILE A 108 -1.01 0.79 -4.77
CA ILE A 108 0.41 0.47 -4.89
C ILE A 108 1.02 0.59 -3.50
N ASP A 109 1.24 -0.54 -2.82
CA ASP A 109 1.66 -0.57 -1.42
C ASP A 109 3.16 -0.32 -1.26
N GLU A 110 3.53 0.67 -0.46
CA GLU A 110 4.91 0.98 -0.10
C GLU A 110 5.19 0.71 1.39
N ALA A 111 5.03 -0.57 1.77
CA ALA A 111 5.22 -1.04 3.13
C ALA A 111 6.64 -0.78 3.68
N ALA A 112 7.66 -0.83 2.83
CA ALA A 112 9.07 -0.73 3.22
C ALA A 112 9.70 0.65 2.94
N LEU A 113 8.91 1.67 2.63
CA LEU A 113 9.44 3.00 2.31
C LEU A 113 10.35 3.53 3.43
N ARG A 114 9.98 3.34 4.69
CA ARG A 114 10.74 3.84 5.85
C ARG A 114 11.92 2.94 6.25
N GLU A 115 11.90 1.67 5.89
CA GLU A 115 12.87 0.67 6.39
C GLU A 115 14.32 0.95 6.01
N LYS A 116 14.55 1.62 4.88
CA LYS A 116 15.90 1.89 4.33
C LYS A 116 16.30 3.36 4.39
N LEU A 117 15.58 4.17 5.16
CA LEU A 117 16.03 5.54 5.41
C LEU A 117 17.43 5.52 6.04
N PRO A 118 18.36 6.38 5.57
CA PRO A 118 19.66 6.55 6.17
C PRO A 118 19.57 6.85 7.69
N LEU A 119 20.58 6.45 8.45
CA LEU A 119 20.61 6.72 9.91
C LEU A 119 20.58 8.22 10.24
N ARG A 120 21.16 9.05 9.39
CA ARG A 120 21.17 10.50 9.57
C ARG A 120 20.02 11.13 8.79
N LYS A 121 19.19 11.91 9.47
CA LYS A 121 18.07 12.64 8.84
C LYS A 121 18.51 13.58 7.72
N SER A 122 19.71 14.20 7.83
CA SER A 122 20.27 15.04 6.77
C SER A 122 20.41 14.33 5.42
N ASP A 123 20.58 13.02 5.45
CA ASP A 123 20.91 12.22 4.28
C ASP A 123 19.65 11.60 3.63
N TRP A 124 18.51 11.68 4.33
CA TRP A 124 17.25 11.07 3.86
C TRP A 124 16.83 11.52 2.48
N ASN A 125 16.94 12.82 2.22
CA ASN A 125 16.51 13.41 0.93
C ASN A 125 17.48 13.03 -0.19
N THR A 126 18.76 13.25 -0.01
CA THR A 126 19.79 13.11 -1.06
C THR A 126 20.18 11.67 -1.35
N GLU A 127 20.12 10.79 -0.34
CA GLU A 127 20.57 9.41 -0.50
C GLU A 127 19.44 8.41 -0.74
N TYR A 128 18.17 8.78 -0.41
CA TYR A 128 17.08 7.83 -0.48
C TYR A 128 15.78 8.40 -1.09
N LEU A 129 15.18 9.43 -0.49
CA LEU A 129 13.86 9.92 -0.92
C LEU A 129 13.90 10.51 -2.34
N GLU A 130 15.02 11.08 -2.77
CA GLU A 130 15.24 11.63 -4.12
C GLU A 130 15.03 10.58 -5.24
N PHE A 131 15.22 9.30 -4.96
CA PHE A 131 14.93 8.26 -5.94
C PHE A 131 13.67 7.43 -5.59
N ALA A 132 13.37 7.28 -4.31
CA ALA A 132 12.23 6.48 -3.85
C ALA A 132 10.89 7.10 -4.26
N ILE A 133 10.72 8.41 -4.01
CA ILE A 133 9.47 9.11 -4.34
C ILE A 133 9.23 9.19 -5.86
N PRO A 134 10.22 9.62 -6.70
CA PRO A 134 10.05 9.56 -8.15
C PRO A 134 9.77 8.16 -8.70
N ALA A 135 10.32 7.10 -8.10
CA ALA A 135 10.04 5.73 -8.52
C ALA A 135 8.56 5.36 -8.31
N PHE A 136 7.97 5.73 -7.17
CA PHE A 136 6.53 5.56 -6.96
C PHE A 136 5.71 6.34 -7.99
N ARG A 137 6.01 7.62 -8.19
CA ARG A 137 5.32 8.46 -9.20
C ARG A 137 5.44 7.89 -10.61
N LEU A 138 6.59 7.27 -10.93
CA LEU A 138 6.79 6.61 -12.21
C LEU A 138 5.84 5.44 -12.40
N THR A 139 5.54 4.66 -11.35
CA THR A 139 4.59 3.54 -11.43
C THR A 139 3.17 3.99 -11.71
N ALA A 140 2.77 5.14 -11.22
CA ALA A 140 1.44 5.72 -11.43
C ALA A 140 1.37 6.60 -12.69
N SER A 141 2.51 6.86 -13.36
CA SER A 141 2.54 7.75 -14.52
C SER A 141 1.82 7.17 -15.73
N GLY A 142 1.03 8.00 -16.40
CA GLY A 142 0.34 7.65 -17.64
C GLY A 142 -1.09 7.11 -17.44
N VAL A 143 -1.58 6.96 -16.21
CA VAL A 143 -3.00 6.71 -15.96
C VAL A 143 -3.83 7.94 -16.29
N LYS A 144 -5.10 7.73 -16.58
CA LYS A 144 -6.06 8.81 -16.83
C LYS A 144 -6.42 9.49 -15.51
N PRO A 145 -6.86 10.77 -15.55
CA PRO A 145 -7.27 11.51 -14.35
C PRO A 145 -8.42 10.85 -13.55
N GLU A 146 -9.21 10.00 -14.20
CA GLU A 146 -10.32 9.29 -13.56
C GLU A 146 -9.90 8.01 -12.83
N THR A 147 -8.66 7.55 -13.03
CA THR A 147 -8.11 6.37 -12.33
C THR A 147 -7.49 6.81 -11.03
N GLN A 148 -8.05 6.35 -9.93
CA GLN A 148 -7.60 6.71 -8.59
C GLN A 148 -6.43 5.85 -8.15
N ILE A 149 -5.35 6.48 -7.72
CA ILE A 149 -4.14 5.82 -7.22
C ILE A 149 -4.12 5.88 -5.69
N HIS A 150 -4.13 4.71 -5.07
CA HIS A 150 -3.98 4.56 -3.63
C HIS A 150 -2.60 4.05 -3.26
N THR A 151 -2.18 4.32 -2.04
CA THR A 151 -1.01 3.67 -1.43
C THR A 151 -1.34 3.21 -0.01
N HIS A 152 -0.53 2.29 0.51
CA HIS A 152 -0.66 1.80 1.88
C HIS A 152 0.71 1.73 2.54
N MET A 153 0.76 2.16 3.79
CA MET A 153 1.96 2.09 4.63
C MET A 153 1.68 1.26 5.88
N CYS A 154 2.41 0.15 6.01
CA CYS A 154 2.37 -0.71 7.18
C CYS A 154 3.32 -0.21 8.27
N TYR A 155 2.99 -0.45 9.54
CA TYR A 155 3.88 -0.29 10.70
C TYR A 155 4.63 1.04 10.79
N SER A 156 4.08 2.13 10.32
CA SER A 156 4.86 3.33 10.11
C SER A 156 4.53 4.43 11.11
N GLU A 157 5.48 4.74 11.96
CA GLU A 157 5.61 6.08 12.50
C GLU A 157 6.23 6.97 11.40
N PHE A 158 5.41 7.50 10.48
CA PHE A 158 5.90 8.29 9.34
C PHE A 158 5.74 9.81 9.52
N THR A 159 5.50 10.26 10.75
CA THR A 159 5.34 11.68 11.07
C THR A 159 6.51 12.55 10.60
N ASP A 160 7.70 12.00 10.55
CA ASP A 160 8.92 12.70 10.15
C ASP A 160 9.18 12.71 8.63
N ILE A 161 8.38 11.97 7.83
CA ILE A 161 8.47 11.94 6.35
C ILE A 161 7.15 12.32 5.67
N ILE A 162 6.19 12.93 6.39
CA ILE A 162 4.90 13.37 5.82
C ILE A 162 5.08 14.18 4.53
N PRO A 163 5.99 15.18 4.44
CA PRO A 163 6.19 15.92 3.19
C PRO A 163 6.68 15.05 2.02
N ALA A 164 7.48 14.01 2.30
CA ALA A 164 7.92 13.09 1.26
C ALA A 164 6.77 12.19 0.79
N ILE A 165 5.89 11.78 1.71
CA ILE A 165 4.70 10.98 1.41
C ILE A 165 3.70 11.78 0.57
N ASP A 166 3.48 13.04 0.90
CA ASP A 166 2.64 13.96 0.13
C ASP A 166 3.16 14.10 -1.31
N ASN A 167 4.48 14.17 -1.46
CA ASN A 167 5.15 14.20 -2.77
C ASN A 167 5.06 12.89 -3.58
N MET A 168 4.51 11.81 -3.05
CA MET A 168 4.22 10.59 -3.81
C MET A 168 3.11 10.82 -4.84
N ASP A 169 2.27 11.85 -4.63
CA ASP A 169 1.20 12.22 -5.55
C ASP A 169 0.16 11.09 -5.71
N ALA A 170 -0.14 10.40 -4.61
CA ALA A 170 -1.24 9.45 -4.52
C ALA A 170 -2.53 10.18 -4.16
N ASP A 171 -3.67 9.72 -4.67
CA ASP A 171 -4.98 10.30 -4.34
C ASP A 171 -5.41 9.94 -2.91
N VAL A 172 -5.08 8.74 -2.45
CA VAL A 172 -5.43 8.23 -1.12
C VAL A 172 -4.28 7.50 -0.46
N ILE A 173 -4.06 7.78 0.82
CA ILE A 173 -3.09 7.06 1.65
C ILE A 173 -3.80 6.32 2.77
N THR A 174 -3.61 5.01 2.86
CA THR A 174 -4.08 4.18 3.96
C THR A 174 -2.92 3.77 4.87
N PHE A 175 -3.19 3.67 6.16
CA PHE A 175 -2.16 3.32 7.16
C PHE A 175 -2.76 2.72 8.44
N GLU A 176 -1.94 2.03 9.21
CA GLU A 176 -2.32 1.48 10.50
C GLU A 176 -2.48 2.61 11.54
N ALA A 177 -3.63 2.69 12.20
CA ALA A 177 -3.93 3.74 13.16
C ALA A 177 -4.60 3.25 14.44
N SER A 178 -5.10 2.01 14.46
CA SER A 178 -5.92 1.52 15.58
C SER A 178 -5.16 1.41 16.92
N ARG A 179 -3.82 1.33 16.88
CA ARG A 179 -2.95 1.20 18.05
C ARG A 179 -2.27 2.50 18.50
N SER A 180 -2.34 3.57 17.69
CA SER A 180 -1.59 4.81 17.90
C SER A 180 -2.42 5.95 18.49
N ASP A 181 -3.62 5.68 19.02
CA ASP A 181 -4.56 6.69 19.50
C ASP A 181 -4.79 7.84 18.50
N LEU A 182 -4.60 7.56 17.21
CA LEU A 182 -4.78 8.50 16.09
C LEU A 182 -3.87 9.74 16.16
N GLN A 183 -2.74 9.70 16.89
CA GLN A 183 -1.80 10.83 16.98
C GLN A 183 -1.25 11.26 15.62
N ILE A 184 -1.15 10.32 14.69
CA ILE A 184 -0.71 10.61 13.33
C ILE A 184 -1.62 11.63 12.62
N LEU A 185 -2.92 11.64 12.94
CA LEU A 185 -3.87 12.58 12.33
C LEU A 185 -3.59 14.03 12.72
N ASP A 186 -3.09 14.26 13.93
CA ASP A 186 -2.67 15.60 14.35
C ASP A 186 -1.45 16.06 13.54
N SER A 187 -0.49 15.15 13.34
CA SER A 187 0.69 15.43 12.52
C SER A 187 0.35 15.69 11.06
N LEU A 188 -0.60 14.96 10.47
CA LEU A 188 -1.07 15.22 9.10
C LEU A 188 -1.67 16.63 9.00
N ARG A 189 -2.51 17.03 9.95
CA ARG A 189 -3.11 18.36 9.98
C ARG A 189 -2.06 19.46 10.17
N GLU A 190 -1.09 19.28 11.06
CA GLU A 190 -0.01 20.24 11.30
C GLU A 190 0.88 20.46 10.07
N ASN A 191 1.01 19.45 9.21
CA ASN A 191 1.75 19.53 7.96
C ASN A 191 0.89 19.97 6.76
N ASN A 192 -0.36 20.39 6.97
CA ASN A 192 -1.31 20.75 5.90
C ASN A 192 -1.47 19.66 4.83
N PHE A 193 -1.51 18.41 5.25
CA PHE A 193 -1.65 17.27 4.36
C PHE A 193 -3.03 17.27 3.71
N GLU A 194 -3.10 17.35 2.38
CA GLU A 194 -4.37 17.53 1.67
C GLU A 194 -4.89 16.26 1.00
N THR A 195 -4.05 15.24 0.86
CA THR A 195 -4.42 13.95 0.28
C THR A 195 -5.50 13.26 1.11
N GLU A 196 -6.39 12.51 0.48
CA GLU A 196 -7.40 11.70 1.17
C GLU A 196 -6.72 10.60 2.00
N VAL A 197 -7.29 10.27 3.14
CA VAL A 197 -6.67 9.34 4.09
C VAL A 197 -7.61 8.24 4.56
N GLY A 198 -7.06 7.04 4.71
CA GLY A 198 -7.73 5.87 5.28
C GLY A 198 -6.97 5.35 6.51
N PRO A 199 -7.15 5.98 7.69
CA PRO A 199 -6.64 5.39 8.92
C PRO A 199 -7.39 4.09 9.23
N GLY A 200 -6.67 3.04 9.65
CA GLY A 200 -7.29 1.78 10.00
C GLY A 200 -8.23 1.92 11.20
N VAL A 201 -9.43 1.34 11.08
CA VAL A 201 -10.47 1.42 12.11
C VAL A 201 -10.42 0.26 13.11
N TYR A 202 -9.64 -0.79 12.83
CA TYR A 202 -9.41 -1.91 13.75
C TYR A 202 -8.11 -2.66 13.45
N ASP A 203 -7.55 -3.25 14.51
CA ASP A 203 -6.33 -4.07 14.46
C ASP A 203 -6.60 -5.44 13.84
N ILE A 204 -6.00 -5.69 12.69
CA ILE A 204 -6.10 -6.97 11.96
C ILE A 204 -5.27 -8.10 12.61
N HIS A 205 -4.35 -7.78 13.51
CA HIS A 205 -3.48 -8.76 14.17
C HIS A 205 -4.18 -9.44 15.35
N SER A 206 -5.22 -8.80 15.89
CA SER A 206 -6.10 -9.41 16.89
C SER A 206 -7.07 -10.40 16.23
N PRO A 207 -7.23 -11.62 16.76
CA PRO A 207 -8.23 -12.57 16.27
C PRO A 207 -9.67 -12.16 16.64
N ARG A 208 -9.83 -11.14 17.46
CA ARG A 208 -11.14 -10.65 17.90
C ARG A 208 -11.84 -9.92 16.75
N VAL A 209 -13.10 -10.26 16.54
CA VAL A 209 -13.96 -9.49 15.63
C VAL A 209 -14.39 -8.20 16.32
N PRO A 210 -14.07 -7.01 15.76
CA PRO A 210 -14.50 -5.74 16.35
C PRO A 210 -16.01 -5.57 16.25
N SER A 211 -16.64 -4.93 17.23
CA SER A 211 -18.07 -4.66 17.17
C SER A 211 -18.38 -3.46 16.26
N VAL A 212 -19.63 -3.35 15.82
CA VAL A 212 -20.11 -2.20 15.03
C VAL A 212 -19.94 -0.90 15.82
N GLU A 213 -20.22 -0.92 17.12
CA GLU A 213 -20.13 0.26 18.01
C GLU A 213 -18.67 0.72 18.18
N GLU A 214 -17.72 -0.21 18.29
CA GLU A 214 -16.29 0.12 18.37
C GLU A 214 -15.82 0.81 17.11
N ILE A 215 -16.14 0.26 15.94
CA ILE A 215 -15.76 0.83 14.64
C ILE A 215 -16.46 2.19 14.43
N THR A 216 -17.75 2.29 14.74
CA THR A 216 -18.52 3.54 14.65
C THR A 216 -17.86 4.64 15.49
N ARG A 217 -17.43 4.31 16.71
CA ARG A 217 -16.71 5.26 17.59
C ARG A 217 -15.39 5.70 16.97
N ALA A 218 -14.61 4.76 16.42
CA ALA A 218 -13.34 5.09 15.75
C ALA A 218 -13.56 6.05 14.58
N ILE A 219 -14.52 5.77 13.69
CA ILE A 219 -14.85 6.64 12.56
C ILE A 219 -15.28 8.05 13.04
N LYS A 220 -16.12 8.14 14.08
CA LYS A 220 -16.55 9.43 14.65
C LYS A 220 -15.38 10.24 15.22
N ILE A 221 -14.41 9.57 15.86
CA ILE A 221 -13.20 10.26 16.33
C ILE A 221 -12.37 10.76 15.14
N MET A 222 -12.20 9.97 14.09
CA MET A 222 -11.49 10.38 12.87
C MET A 222 -12.15 11.61 12.24
N LEU A 223 -13.48 11.65 12.17
CA LEU A 223 -14.25 12.79 11.63
C LEU A 223 -14.10 14.08 12.45
N THR A 224 -13.60 14.03 13.67
CA THR A 224 -13.24 15.26 14.41
C THR A 224 -11.97 15.92 13.90
N LYS A 225 -11.17 15.21 13.11
CA LYS A 225 -9.83 15.62 12.65
C LYS A 225 -9.70 15.64 11.13
N ILE A 226 -10.51 14.86 10.41
CA ILE A 226 -10.48 14.69 8.95
C ILE A 226 -11.84 15.08 8.40
N ASP A 227 -11.84 15.82 7.28
CA ASP A 227 -13.05 16.11 6.53
C ASP A 227 -13.71 14.81 6.06
N LYS A 228 -15.03 14.75 6.15
CA LYS A 228 -15.81 13.56 5.75
C LYS A 228 -15.59 13.15 4.30
N ASP A 229 -15.35 14.12 3.43
CA ASP A 229 -15.14 13.90 2.00
C ASP A 229 -13.70 13.42 1.69
N LYS A 230 -12.81 13.44 2.70
CA LYS A 230 -11.42 12.94 2.62
C LYS A 230 -11.17 11.66 3.43
N LEU A 231 -12.18 11.11 4.12
CA LEU A 231 -12.02 9.96 4.99
C LEU A 231 -12.43 8.65 4.32
N TRP A 232 -11.48 7.74 4.20
CA TRP A 232 -11.71 6.34 3.80
C TRP A 232 -11.77 5.42 5.01
N VAL A 233 -12.69 4.44 4.98
CA VAL A 233 -12.86 3.46 6.05
C VAL A 233 -12.27 2.12 5.61
N ASN A 234 -11.22 1.68 6.30
CA ASN A 234 -10.50 0.44 6.02
C ASN A 234 -9.96 -0.20 7.31
N PRO A 235 -9.61 -1.50 7.29
CA PRO A 235 -8.85 -2.11 8.38
C PRO A 235 -7.42 -1.56 8.41
N ASP A 236 -6.68 -1.81 9.50
CA ASP A 236 -5.28 -1.38 9.62
C ASP A 236 -4.42 -1.87 8.45
N CYS A 237 -4.59 -3.10 8.03
CA CYS A 237 -3.80 -3.71 6.95
C CYS A 237 -4.57 -4.86 6.28
N GLY A 238 -3.92 -5.58 5.37
CA GLY A 238 -4.47 -6.75 4.69
C GLY A 238 -4.79 -7.91 5.65
N LEU A 239 -5.90 -8.58 5.43
CA LEU A 239 -6.49 -9.60 6.32
C LEU A 239 -5.88 -11.01 6.16
N LYS A 240 -4.75 -11.13 5.49
CA LYS A 240 -4.07 -12.39 5.12
C LYS A 240 -3.70 -13.31 6.28
N THR A 241 -3.68 -12.81 7.50
CA THR A 241 -3.37 -13.61 8.71
C THR A 241 -4.61 -14.07 9.46
N ARG A 242 -5.80 -13.75 8.97
CA ARG A 242 -7.09 -14.09 9.58
C ARG A 242 -7.78 -15.23 8.86
N GLY A 243 -8.58 -16.00 9.59
CA GLY A 243 -9.46 -17.01 9.02
C GLY A 243 -10.66 -16.38 8.30
N VAL A 244 -11.27 -17.12 7.38
CA VAL A 244 -12.40 -16.62 6.58
C VAL A 244 -13.58 -16.17 7.45
N PRO A 245 -14.03 -16.93 8.49
CA PRO A 245 -15.20 -16.52 9.28
C PRO A 245 -15.00 -15.20 10.02
N GLU A 246 -13.84 -15.00 10.65
CA GLU A 246 -13.53 -13.77 11.37
C GLU A 246 -13.30 -12.58 10.43
N THR A 247 -12.70 -12.82 9.27
CA THR A 247 -12.53 -11.81 8.21
C THR A 247 -13.89 -11.31 7.72
N GLU A 248 -14.78 -12.24 7.37
CA GLU A 248 -16.11 -11.90 6.88
C GLU A 248 -16.93 -11.14 7.94
N ALA A 249 -16.89 -11.59 9.19
CA ALA A 249 -17.60 -10.93 10.29
C ALA A 249 -17.05 -9.50 10.54
N SER A 250 -15.73 -9.33 10.54
CA SER A 250 -15.09 -8.02 10.74
C SER A 250 -15.44 -7.03 9.61
N LEU A 251 -15.39 -7.48 8.36
CA LEU A 251 -15.74 -6.65 7.20
C LEU A 251 -17.23 -6.27 7.20
N LYS A 252 -18.13 -7.20 7.55
CA LYS A 252 -19.57 -6.90 7.70
C LYS A 252 -19.81 -5.82 8.76
N ASN A 253 -19.15 -5.93 9.90
CA ASN A 253 -19.27 -4.94 10.98
C ASN A 253 -18.69 -3.58 10.53
N MET A 254 -17.59 -3.57 9.80
CA MET A 254 -16.99 -2.34 9.27
C MET A 254 -17.92 -1.63 8.26
N VAL A 255 -18.47 -2.37 7.31
CA VAL A 255 -19.44 -1.81 6.35
C VAL A 255 -20.66 -1.26 7.07
N LYS A 256 -21.20 -2.00 8.04
CA LYS A 256 -22.36 -1.58 8.84
C LYS A 256 -22.08 -0.31 9.64
N ALA A 257 -20.91 -0.20 10.25
CA ALA A 257 -20.50 1.00 10.99
C ALA A 257 -20.37 2.21 10.05
N ALA A 258 -19.77 2.02 8.87
CA ALA A 258 -19.66 3.08 7.87
C ALA A 258 -21.03 3.55 7.35
N GLU A 259 -21.98 2.64 7.13
CA GLU A 259 -23.37 2.99 6.77
C GLU A 259 -24.06 3.83 7.84
N ILE A 260 -23.91 3.44 9.12
CA ILE A 260 -24.49 4.19 10.25
C ILE A 260 -23.95 5.61 10.26
N VAL A 261 -22.62 5.78 10.19
CA VAL A 261 -22.01 7.12 10.24
C VAL A 261 -22.40 7.95 9.03
N ARG A 262 -22.41 7.38 7.82
CA ARG A 262 -22.85 8.11 6.60
C ARG A 262 -24.28 8.61 6.66
N ALA A 263 -25.15 7.96 7.44
CA ALA A 263 -26.53 8.41 7.63
C ALA A 263 -26.64 9.57 8.61
N GLU A 264 -25.60 9.86 9.40
CA GLU A 264 -25.58 10.92 10.43
C GLU A 264 -24.86 12.19 9.96
N VAL A 265 -24.04 12.13 8.91
CA VAL A 265 -23.20 13.23 8.41
C VAL A 265 -23.54 13.59 6.96
#